data_96655d950c507e26ac4e1351c7b1b014
#
_entry.id   96655d950c507e26ac4e1351c7b1b014
#
_cell.length_a   1.000
_cell.length_b   1.000
_cell.length_c   1.000
_cell.angle_alpha   90.00
_cell.angle_beta   90.00
_cell.angle_gamma   90.00
#
_symmetry.space_group_name_H-M   'P 1'
#
loop_
_entity.id
_entity.type
_entity.pdbx_description
1 polymer ?
#
loop_
_entity_poly.entity_id
_entity_poly.type
_entity_poly.pdbx_seq_one_letter_code
_entity_poly.pdbx_strand_id
1 'polypeptide(L)'
;MNHIIIAPHPDDEIIGTYEILKMKKNIIIIYSANIDTFRIEESLKLKEYIEGVKVQLFQDNIPMVLMEKKNKFYYPDPVNEIHPKHRELGMTGEMYARSGFDVTFYSTVMNAPYIHEVEKPDEKEDLLNKVYPSQSSLWKYEKKYILFEGYCKWIF
;
A
#
# COMPACT_ATOMS: atom_id res chain seq x y z
N MET A 1 -6.36 -10.57 14.13
CA MET A 1 -6.73 -9.75 12.97
C MET A 1 -5.46 -9.07 12.46
N ASN A 2 -5.14 -9.26 11.19
CA ASN A 2 -4.02 -8.61 10.51
C ASN A 2 -4.54 -7.54 9.54
N HIS A 3 -3.71 -6.54 9.28
CA HIS A 3 -3.87 -5.56 8.22
C HIS A 3 -2.90 -5.95 7.10
N ILE A 4 -3.41 -6.36 5.94
CA ILE A 4 -2.64 -6.89 4.83
C ILE A 4 -2.64 -5.87 3.70
N ILE A 5 -1.49 -5.28 3.42
CA ILE A 5 -1.31 -4.27 2.37
C ILE A 5 -0.68 -4.97 1.17
N ILE A 6 -1.35 -4.89 0.03
CA ILE A 6 -0.85 -5.38 -1.25
C ILE A 6 -0.24 -4.20 -1.99
N ALA A 7 1.07 -4.16 -2.09
CA ALA A 7 1.83 -3.09 -2.72
C ALA A 7 2.44 -3.59 -4.04
N PRO A 8 2.02 -3.06 -5.20
CA PRO A 8 2.58 -3.44 -6.49
C PRO A 8 4.10 -3.24 -6.57
N HIS A 9 4.57 -2.13 -6.03
CA HIS A 9 5.99 -1.79 -5.95
C HIS A 9 6.36 -1.33 -4.56
N PRO A 10 7.63 -1.47 -4.13
CA PRO A 10 8.17 -0.79 -2.96
C PRO A 10 8.07 0.72 -3.14
N ASP A 11 7.47 1.40 -2.21
CA ASP A 11 7.01 2.79 -2.04
C ASP A 11 5.49 2.96 -2.07
N ASP A 12 4.74 2.14 -2.80
CA ASP A 12 3.26 2.23 -2.89
C ASP A 12 2.58 2.08 -1.52
N GLU A 13 3.15 1.27 -0.61
CA GLU A 13 2.62 1.10 0.74
C GLU A 13 2.71 2.39 1.57
N ILE A 14 3.74 3.21 1.36
CA ILE A 14 3.83 4.51 2.04
C ILE A 14 3.00 5.55 1.29
N ILE A 15 3.11 5.58 -0.04
CA ILE A 15 2.37 6.56 -0.86
C ILE A 15 0.87 6.44 -0.65
N GLY A 16 0.35 5.21 -0.73
CA GLY A 16 -1.09 4.96 -0.72
C GLY A 16 -1.70 4.64 0.65
N THR A 17 -0.89 4.22 1.64
CA THR A 17 -1.41 3.71 2.92
C THR A 17 -0.64 4.19 4.15
N TYR A 18 -0.02 5.37 4.12
CA TYR A 18 0.77 5.91 5.23
C TYR A 18 -0.02 6.00 6.54
N GLU A 19 -1.27 6.50 6.49
CA GLU A 19 -2.12 6.60 7.67
C GLU A 19 -2.45 5.21 8.26
N ILE A 20 -2.62 4.19 7.41
CA ILE A 20 -2.79 2.80 7.86
C ILE A 20 -1.52 2.30 8.54
N LEU A 21 -0.36 2.57 7.95
CA LEU A 21 0.94 2.18 8.53
C LEU A 21 1.17 2.80 9.91
N LYS A 22 0.77 4.06 10.11
CA LYS A 22 0.94 4.78 11.38
C LYS A 22 -0.05 4.34 12.46
N MET A 23 -1.30 4.05 12.08
CA MET A 23 -2.37 3.79 13.04
C MET A 23 -2.54 2.31 13.41
N LYS A 24 -2.09 1.36 12.58
CA LYS A 24 -2.38 -0.07 12.76
C LYS A 24 -1.20 -0.84 13.31
N LYS A 25 -1.53 -1.97 13.94
CA LYS A 25 -0.57 -3.00 14.38
C LYS A 25 -0.84 -4.28 13.60
N ASN A 26 0.11 -5.21 13.62
CA ASN A 26 0.03 -6.48 12.90
C ASN A 26 -0.15 -6.28 11.38
N ILE A 27 0.68 -5.41 10.82
CA ILE A 27 0.70 -5.12 9.40
C ILE A 27 1.58 -6.15 8.70
N ILE A 28 1.04 -6.72 7.63
CA ILE A 28 1.74 -7.59 6.69
C ILE A 28 1.72 -6.88 5.33
N ILE A 29 2.88 -6.70 4.72
CA ILE A 29 2.98 -6.09 3.40
C ILE A 29 3.39 -7.17 2.40
N ILE A 30 2.66 -7.26 1.30
CA ILE A 30 2.94 -8.19 0.22
C ILE A 30 3.24 -7.38 -1.05
N TYR A 31 4.48 -7.44 -1.49
CA TYR A 31 4.95 -6.83 -2.73
C TYR A 31 4.92 -7.86 -3.87
N SER A 32 4.83 -7.40 -5.10
CA SER A 32 4.95 -8.27 -6.29
C SER A 32 6.28 -9.00 -6.31
N ALA A 33 6.31 -10.20 -6.94
CA ALA A 33 7.50 -11.05 -6.98
C ALA A 33 8.66 -10.46 -7.82
N ASN A 34 8.34 -9.77 -8.92
CA ASN A 34 9.32 -9.23 -9.85
C ASN A 34 9.80 -7.83 -9.45
N ILE A 35 10.57 -7.75 -8.38
CA ILE A 35 11.16 -6.52 -7.87
C ILE A 35 12.68 -6.69 -7.87
N ASP A 36 13.41 -5.67 -8.30
CA ASP A 36 14.86 -5.73 -8.25
C ASP A 36 15.39 -5.74 -6.82
N THR A 37 16.56 -6.36 -6.64
CA THR A 37 17.16 -6.56 -5.32
C THR A 37 17.37 -5.27 -4.55
N PHE A 38 17.72 -4.19 -5.24
CA PHE A 38 17.98 -2.90 -4.61
C PHE A 38 16.71 -2.32 -3.96
N ARG A 39 15.58 -2.40 -4.64
CA ARG A 39 14.29 -1.95 -4.09
C ARG A 39 13.79 -2.84 -2.95
N ILE A 40 14.09 -4.13 -3.00
CA ILE A 40 13.83 -5.05 -1.88
C ILE A 40 14.62 -4.60 -0.65
N GLU A 41 15.92 -4.33 -0.79
CA GLU A 41 16.78 -3.86 0.31
C GLU A 41 16.30 -2.54 0.90
N GLU A 42 15.86 -1.59 0.07
CA GLU A 42 15.26 -0.34 0.55
C GLU A 42 13.98 -0.63 1.37
N SER A 43 13.06 -1.42 0.83
CA SER A 43 11.78 -1.70 1.49
C SER A 43 11.91 -2.37 2.85
N LEU A 44 12.93 -3.22 3.03
CA LEU A 44 13.17 -3.91 4.29
C LEU A 44 13.51 -2.95 5.45
N LYS A 45 13.98 -1.73 5.16
CA LYS A 45 14.22 -0.69 6.16
C LYS A 45 12.93 -0.17 6.82
N LEU A 46 11.78 -0.36 6.18
CA LEU A 46 10.51 0.15 6.71
C LEU A 46 10.24 -0.32 8.15
N LYS A 47 10.62 -1.56 8.48
CA LYS A 47 10.46 -2.10 9.84
C LYS A 47 11.23 -1.36 10.92
N GLU A 48 12.28 -0.63 10.56
CA GLU A 48 13.07 0.17 11.51
C GLU A 48 12.29 1.42 11.95
N TYR A 49 11.36 1.88 11.11
CA TYR A 49 10.62 3.13 11.32
C TYR A 49 9.15 2.92 11.70
N ILE A 50 8.56 1.77 11.33
CA ILE A 50 7.13 1.46 11.55
C ILE A 50 7.01 0.17 12.37
N GLU A 51 6.82 0.32 13.66
CA GLU A 51 6.69 -0.80 14.62
C GLU A 51 5.54 -1.77 14.27
N GLY A 52 4.48 -1.25 13.65
CA GLY A 52 3.31 -2.04 13.26
C GLY A 52 3.59 -3.09 12.19
N VAL A 53 4.64 -2.94 11.37
CA VAL A 53 5.00 -3.85 10.27
C VAL A 53 5.69 -5.08 10.82
N LYS A 54 5.03 -6.24 10.73
CA LYS A 54 5.52 -7.52 11.26
C LYS A 54 6.21 -8.37 10.19
N VAL A 55 5.65 -8.40 9.00
CA VAL A 55 6.12 -9.25 7.90
C VAL A 55 6.08 -8.47 6.59
N GLN A 56 7.11 -8.66 5.78
CA GLN A 56 7.20 -8.20 4.39
C GLN A 56 7.47 -9.41 3.51
N LEU A 57 6.62 -9.62 2.51
CA LEU A 57 6.68 -10.75 1.58
C LEU A 57 6.83 -10.22 0.14
N PHE A 58 7.54 -10.96 -0.68
CA PHE A 58 7.80 -10.60 -2.10
C PHE A 58 7.29 -11.74 -2.97
N GLN A 59 5.99 -11.72 -3.26
CA GLN A 59 5.31 -12.79 -4.00
C GLN A 59 3.98 -12.31 -4.57
N ASP A 60 3.57 -12.88 -5.69
CA ASP A 60 2.33 -12.46 -6.37
C ASP A 60 1.06 -13.00 -5.70
N ASN A 61 1.15 -14.07 -4.91
CA ASN A 61 0.00 -14.69 -4.28
C ASN A 61 -0.02 -14.46 -2.77
N ILE A 62 -1.19 -14.22 -2.21
CA ILE A 62 -1.39 -14.18 -0.77
C ILE A 62 -1.29 -15.60 -0.21
N PRO A 63 -0.46 -15.85 0.81
CA PRO A 63 -0.44 -17.15 1.49
C PRO A 63 -1.82 -17.51 2.03
N MET A 64 -2.23 -18.79 1.84
CA MET A 64 -3.55 -19.27 2.26
C MET A 64 -3.81 -19.02 3.76
N VAL A 65 -2.78 -19.09 4.60
CA VAL A 65 -2.88 -18.83 6.05
C VAL A 65 -3.33 -17.40 6.37
N LEU A 66 -3.15 -16.46 5.43
CA LEU A 66 -3.60 -15.07 5.59
C LEU A 66 -5.01 -14.84 5.03
N MET A 67 -5.58 -15.80 4.29
CA MET A 67 -6.92 -15.71 3.68
C MET A 67 -8.02 -16.01 4.69
N GLU A 68 -8.07 -15.20 5.75
CA GLU A 68 -9.09 -15.29 6.79
C GLU A 68 -10.00 -14.06 6.77
N LYS A 69 -11.33 -14.26 6.85
CA LYS A 69 -12.31 -13.17 6.81
C LYS A 69 -12.20 -12.15 7.95
N LYS A 70 -11.49 -12.48 9.03
CA LYS A 70 -11.18 -11.53 10.10
C LYS A 70 -10.07 -10.54 9.76
N ASN A 71 -9.27 -10.81 8.70
CA ASN A 71 -8.22 -9.91 8.24
C ASN A 71 -8.79 -8.80 7.35
N LYS A 72 -8.11 -7.66 7.35
CA LYS A 72 -8.42 -6.52 6.48
C LYS A 72 -7.39 -6.40 5.39
N PHE A 73 -7.85 -6.27 4.17
CA PHE A 73 -7.01 -6.21 2.98
C PHE A 73 -7.06 -4.81 2.39
N TYR A 74 -5.89 -4.31 1.97
CA TYR A 74 -5.74 -3.04 1.28
C TYR A 74 -5.12 -3.29 -0.09
N TYR A 75 -5.88 -3.01 -1.13
CA TYR A 75 -5.49 -3.22 -2.52
C TYR A 75 -5.43 -1.89 -3.27
N PRO A 76 -4.61 -1.76 -4.34
CA PRO A 76 -4.71 -0.64 -5.25
C PRO A 76 -6.12 -0.56 -5.86
N ASP A 77 -6.56 0.65 -6.20
CA ASP A 77 -7.89 0.86 -6.81
C ASP A 77 -7.92 0.29 -8.24
N PRO A 78 -8.82 -0.67 -8.56
CA PRO A 78 -8.86 -1.30 -9.87
C PRO A 78 -9.28 -0.37 -11.00
N VAL A 79 -9.96 0.75 -10.68
CA VAL A 79 -10.55 1.67 -11.67
C VAL A 79 -9.72 2.94 -11.85
N ASN A 80 -9.29 3.54 -10.73
CA ASN A 80 -8.70 4.87 -10.74
C ASN A 80 -7.17 4.87 -10.86
N GLU A 81 -6.52 3.72 -10.69
CA GLU A 81 -5.07 3.59 -10.91
C GLU A 81 -4.73 3.63 -12.41
N ILE A 82 -3.59 4.25 -12.73
CA ILE A 82 -3.11 4.39 -14.10
C ILE A 82 -2.21 3.21 -14.49
N HIS A 83 -1.35 2.77 -13.55
CA HIS A 83 -0.38 1.71 -13.82
C HIS A 83 -1.07 0.34 -14.00
N PRO A 84 -0.78 -0.41 -15.09
CA PRO A 84 -1.45 -1.69 -15.37
C PRO A 84 -1.33 -2.71 -14.23
N LYS A 85 -0.16 -2.81 -13.58
CA LYS A 85 0.04 -3.74 -12.46
C LYS A 85 -0.81 -3.40 -11.24
N HIS A 86 -1.01 -2.10 -10.95
CA HIS A 86 -1.89 -1.66 -9.88
C HIS A 86 -3.34 -2.07 -10.16
N ARG A 87 -3.82 -1.87 -11.37
CA ARG A 87 -5.19 -2.28 -11.77
C ARG A 87 -5.38 -3.78 -11.71
N GLU A 88 -4.40 -4.57 -12.18
CA GLU A 88 -4.44 -6.04 -12.12
C GLU A 88 -4.61 -6.55 -10.68
N LEU A 89 -3.79 -6.03 -9.76
CA LEU A 89 -3.91 -6.36 -8.33
C LEU A 89 -5.22 -5.85 -7.73
N GLY A 90 -5.66 -4.66 -8.12
CA GLY A 90 -6.96 -4.12 -7.73
C GLY A 90 -8.13 -5.01 -8.15
N MET A 91 -8.11 -5.55 -9.36
CA MET A 91 -9.13 -6.52 -9.83
C MET A 91 -9.12 -7.81 -8.99
N THR A 92 -7.97 -8.28 -8.56
CA THR A 92 -7.87 -9.39 -7.61
C THR A 92 -8.53 -9.03 -6.28
N GLY A 93 -8.27 -7.83 -5.76
CA GLY A 93 -8.93 -7.30 -4.56
C GLY A 93 -10.46 -7.24 -4.72
N GLU A 94 -10.96 -6.84 -5.90
CA GLU A 94 -12.39 -6.85 -6.20
C GLU A 94 -13.00 -8.25 -6.12
N MET A 95 -12.31 -9.27 -6.64
CA MET A 95 -12.76 -10.66 -6.52
C MET A 95 -12.89 -11.10 -5.07
N TYR A 96 -11.91 -10.73 -4.21
CA TYR A 96 -11.97 -11.03 -2.79
C TYR A 96 -13.09 -10.26 -2.07
N ALA A 97 -13.31 -8.99 -2.40
CA ALA A 97 -14.42 -8.21 -1.86
C ALA A 97 -15.78 -8.85 -2.20
N ARG A 98 -15.98 -9.28 -3.45
CA ARG A 98 -17.17 -10.03 -3.89
C ARG A 98 -17.33 -11.37 -3.17
N SER A 99 -16.24 -11.97 -2.73
CA SER A 99 -16.22 -13.22 -1.92
C SER A 99 -16.43 -12.98 -0.42
N GLY A 100 -16.71 -11.75 -0.02
CA GLY A 100 -17.03 -11.36 1.36
C GLY A 100 -15.82 -11.13 2.28
N PHE A 101 -14.65 -10.84 1.72
CA PHE A 101 -13.51 -10.34 2.48
C PHE A 101 -13.62 -8.83 2.73
N ASP A 102 -13.07 -8.34 3.83
CA ASP A 102 -13.01 -6.90 4.13
C ASP A 102 -11.86 -6.27 3.33
N VAL A 103 -12.20 -5.69 2.18
CA VAL A 103 -11.25 -5.04 1.28
C VAL A 103 -11.49 -3.54 1.23
N THR A 104 -10.42 -2.78 1.40
CA THR A 104 -10.37 -1.34 1.15
C THR A 104 -9.41 -1.08 -0.01
N PHE A 105 -9.82 -0.27 -0.97
CA PHE A 105 -8.97 0.13 -2.09
C PHE A 105 -8.29 1.46 -1.81
N TYR A 106 -7.01 1.58 -2.16
CA TYR A 106 -6.24 2.80 -2.05
C TYR A 106 -5.75 3.28 -3.41
N SER A 107 -5.51 4.58 -3.54
CA SER A 107 -4.99 5.19 -4.77
C SER A 107 -3.58 5.74 -4.56
N THR A 108 -2.66 5.42 -5.47
CA THR A 108 -1.33 6.03 -5.52
C THR A 108 -1.27 7.25 -6.45
N VAL A 109 -2.30 7.47 -7.27
CA VAL A 109 -2.37 8.57 -8.24
C VAL A 109 -3.35 9.68 -7.88
N MET A 110 -3.99 9.58 -6.70
CA MET A 110 -4.94 10.56 -6.18
C MET A 110 -6.16 10.81 -7.07
N ASN A 111 -6.61 9.78 -7.78
CA ASN A 111 -7.84 9.79 -8.59
C ASN A 111 -9.01 9.08 -7.90
N ALA A 112 -8.82 8.63 -6.67
CA ALA A 112 -9.86 7.94 -5.92
C ALA A 112 -11.06 8.86 -5.64
N PRO A 113 -12.29 8.31 -5.50
CA PRO A 113 -13.48 9.10 -5.16
C PRO A 113 -13.38 9.81 -3.81
N TYR A 114 -12.62 9.25 -2.89
CA TYR A 114 -12.40 9.81 -1.56
C TYR A 114 -10.93 10.09 -1.35
N ILE A 115 -10.56 11.36 -1.41
CA ILE A 115 -9.21 11.86 -1.14
C ILE A 115 -9.27 12.65 0.16
N HIS A 116 -8.30 12.41 1.05
CA HIS A 116 -8.13 13.19 2.27
C HIS A 116 -6.69 13.67 2.41
N GLU A 117 -6.52 14.75 3.15
CA GLU A 117 -5.20 15.27 3.47
C GLU A 117 -4.51 14.38 4.50
N VAL A 118 -3.24 14.15 4.30
CA VAL A 118 -2.39 13.45 5.27
C VAL A 118 -2.21 14.37 6.48
N GLU A 119 -2.43 13.85 7.68
CA GLU A 119 -2.35 14.65 8.91
C GLU A 119 -0.97 15.25 9.13
N LYS A 120 0.08 14.49 8.80
CA LYS A 120 1.49 14.89 8.99
C LYS A 120 2.31 14.62 7.72
N PRO A 121 2.18 15.46 6.71
CA PRO A 121 2.84 15.25 5.43
C PRO A 121 4.37 15.28 5.52
N ASP A 122 4.93 16.10 6.41
CA ASP A 122 6.39 16.17 6.61
C ASP A 122 6.95 14.86 7.19
N GLU A 123 6.22 14.18 8.07
CA GLU A 123 6.61 12.87 8.58
C GLU A 123 6.52 11.79 7.48
N LYS A 124 5.51 11.88 6.60
CA LYS A 124 5.38 10.99 5.44
C LYS A 124 6.55 11.18 4.46
N GLU A 125 6.88 12.43 4.14
CA GLU A 125 8.03 12.75 3.27
C GLU A 125 9.35 12.26 3.86
N ASP A 126 9.57 12.49 5.16
CA ASP A 126 10.77 12.02 5.86
C ASP A 126 10.89 10.49 5.81
N LEU A 127 9.79 9.78 6.06
CA LEU A 127 9.76 8.31 5.96
C LEU A 127 10.10 7.82 4.55
N LEU A 128 9.48 8.41 3.52
CA LEU A 128 9.77 8.08 2.12
C LEU A 128 11.24 8.30 1.77
N ASN A 129 11.81 9.42 2.19
CA ASN A 129 13.23 9.73 1.95
C ASN A 129 14.19 8.79 2.70
N LYS A 130 13.82 8.31 3.87
CA LYS A 130 14.62 7.37 4.66
C LYS A 130 14.58 5.95 4.12
N VAL A 131 13.39 5.50 3.70
CA VAL A 131 13.19 4.13 3.23
C VAL A 131 13.55 4.00 1.75
N TYR A 132 13.10 4.95 0.91
CA TYR A 132 13.22 4.89 -0.56
C TYR A 132 13.96 6.08 -1.17
N PRO A 133 15.20 6.38 -0.77
CA PRO A 133 15.94 7.53 -1.32
C PRO A 133 16.13 7.46 -2.84
N SER A 134 16.18 6.26 -3.41
CA SER A 134 16.31 6.07 -4.88
C SER A 134 15.08 6.57 -5.66
N GLN A 135 13.91 6.65 -5.03
CA GLN A 135 12.65 7.06 -5.65
C GLN A 135 12.28 8.52 -5.34
N SER A 136 13.15 9.26 -4.66
CA SER A 136 12.85 10.61 -4.14
C SER A 136 12.43 11.64 -5.19
N SER A 137 12.83 11.47 -6.45
CA SER A 137 12.40 12.34 -7.54
C SER A 137 10.88 12.33 -7.75
N LEU A 138 10.20 11.20 -7.46
CA LEU A 138 8.76 11.06 -7.65
C LEU A 138 7.99 12.09 -6.81
N TRP A 139 8.23 12.17 -5.51
CA TRP A 139 7.51 13.08 -4.62
C TRP A 139 8.13 14.48 -4.50
N LYS A 140 9.37 14.66 -4.90
CA LYS A 140 9.96 16.01 -5.00
C LYS A 140 9.26 16.85 -6.07
N TYR A 141 8.88 16.24 -7.18
CA TYR A 141 8.20 16.93 -8.27
C TYR A 141 6.68 16.91 -8.12
N GLU A 142 6.12 15.86 -7.53
CA GLU A 142 4.68 15.69 -7.37
C GLU A 142 4.28 15.59 -5.89
N LYS A 143 4.14 16.73 -5.22
CA LYS A 143 3.81 16.81 -3.79
C LYS A 143 2.48 16.14 -3.41
N LYS A 144 1.60 15.86 -4.37
CA LYS A 144 0.35 15.11 -4.11
C LYS A 144 0.58 13.75 -3.44
N TYR A 145 1.69 13.07 -3.72
CA TYR A 145 2.04 11.79 -3.10
C TYR A 145 2.31 11.89 -1.59
N ILE A 146 2.67 13.08 -1.13
CA ILE A 146 2.93 13.37 0.28
C ILE A 146 1.70 13.92 0.97
N LEU A 147 0.98 14.82 0.31
CA LEU A 147 -0.10 15.61 0.91
C LEU A 147 -1.40 14.84 1.04
N PHE A 148 -1.65 13.86 0.19
CA PHE A 148 -2.96 13.19 0.09
C PHE A 148 -2.88 11.68 0.11
N GLU A 149 -3.97 11.05 0.51
CA GLU A 149 -4.27 9.63 0.32
C GLU A 149 -5.72 9.47 -0.16
N GLY A 150 -5.97 8.45 -0.96
CA GLY A 150 -7.31 8.16 -1.46
C GLY A 150 -7.72 6.74 -1.10
N TYR A 151 -8.93 6.59 -0.53
CA TYR A 151 -9.49 5.29 -0.18
C TYR A 151 -10.92 5.14 -0.68
N CYS A 152 -11.32 3.92 -1.01
CA CYS A 152 -12.72 3.59 -1.19
C CYS A 152 -13.01 2.15 -0.75
N LYS A 153 -14.25 1.92 -0.32
CA LYS A 153 -14.83 0.57 -0.18
C LYS A 153 -15.89 0.41 -1.25
N TRP A 154 -15.78 -0.67 -2.00
CA TRP A 154 -16.83 -1.03 -2.95
C TRP A 154 -17.88 -1.85 -2.22
N ILE A 155 -19.13 -1.43 -2.36
CA ILE A 155 -20.30 -2.17 -1.85
C ILE A 155 -20.87 -2.94 -3.05
N PHE A 156 -20.84 -4.25 -2.94
CA PHE A 156 -21.38 -5.15 -3.97
C PHE A 156 -22.70 -5.73 -3.51
#